data_1f67b9bc21a9c0e84751defb3089bc15
#
_entry.id   1f67b9bc21a9c0e84751defb3089bc15
#
_cell.length_a   1.000
_cell.length_b   1.000
_cell.length_c   1.000
_cell.angle_alpha   90.00
_cell.angle_beta   90.00
_cell.angle_gamma   90.00
#
_symmetry.space_group_name_H-M   'P 1'
#
loop_
_entity.id
_entity.type
_entity.pdbx_description
1 polymer ?
#
loop_
_entity_poly.entity_id
_entity_poly.type
_entity_poly.pdbx_seq_one_letter_code
_entity_poly.pdbx_strand_id
1 'polypeptide(L)'
;MDIAAPPLALAGAHDPDAVLDRAFDQAERGDARAGRALAEEALAQAHARDDTHRSARALAIIANASRSLAEYERAAAAALEGVALLQAAGLGHASAKIDLALVFLDLGDHPRALAHLFEARRELESGPDVAIEARCAHVEGLVQSRLDEFELAQASFRHALALRRDLRDGAGAATTLNSLGVVQLRIAQHPSANAAASRSAFERALDHFMQARELALQHADARLVLLTDINIAGTLGGLGCSGEALDRFVALIDTARSLGDPHGESLLLCNAGEAARRVGRLDQARALGEQALAVAQASGSKVRERESRLELSRTCEALEDFAGALAHYKVYHALEREMRAAEGRRATQAQALRSAVENAQREAARVRHESRALERQARQDALTGLANRRAFDEALAARVAETRANGAPLAVVAFDLDHFKSINDRYTHAAGDAVLRDAASVLRTFCRSSDLAARIGGEEFVLLLPGADQAAACAIAERVRAEIAFRAFAPLPPGVRVTLSAGVAVDAMQGEAGDLMRAADAALYRAKNEGRDRVCTGKVEPQSSR
;
A
#
# COMPACT_ATOMS: atom_id res chain seq x y z
N MET A 1 -54.23 31.98 3.85
CA MET A 1 -53.50 31.38 2.76
C MET A 1 -52.04 31.32 3.19
N ASP A 2 -51.73 30.26 3.96
CA ASP A 2 -50.37 29.99 4.43
C ASP A 2 -49.61 29.29 3.32
N ILE A 3 -48.55 29.94 2.85
CA ILE A 3 -47.59 29.32 1.94
C ILE A 3 -46.50 28.74 2.82
N ALA A 4 -46.61 27.43 3.06
CA ALA A 4 -45.55 26.66 3.72
C ALA A 4 -44.27 26.68 2.86
N ALA A 5 -43.18 27.14 3.48
CA ALA A 5 -41.82 27.02 2.88
C ALA A 5 -41.44 25.53 2.72
N PRO A 6 -40.80 25.16 1.64
CA PRO A 6 -40.32 23.78 1.47
C PRO A 6 -39.22 23.45 2.50
N PRO A 7 -39.15 22.19 2.96
CA PRO A 7 -38.13 21.80 3.93
C PRO A 7 -36.74 21.94 3.29
N LEU A 8 -35.83 22.55 4.07
CA LEU A 8 -34.39 22.61 3.75
C LEU A 8 -33.88 21.18 3.44
N ALA A 9 -33.62 20.93 2.18
CA ALA A 9 -33.04 19.70 1.72
C ALA A 9 -31.70 19.50 2.42
N LEU A 10 -31.53 18.32 3.00
CA LEU A 10 -30.28 17.73 3.50
C LEU A 10 -29.29 17.58 2.35
N ALA A 11 -28.66 18.66 1.91
CA ALA A 11 -27.68 18.69 0.82
C ALA A 11 -26.29 18.19 1.24
N GLY A 12 -26.12 17.66 2.49
CA GLY A 12 -24.84 17.15 3.01
C GLY A 12 -24.76 15.63 3.20
N ALA A 13 -25.82 14.87 2.87
CA ALA A 13 -25.90 13.45 3.22
C ALA A 13 -25.38 12.49 2.11
N HIS A 14 -24.95 12.99 0.96
CA HIS A 14 -24.59 12.15 -0.20
C HIS A 14 -23.19 12.41 -0.78
N ASP A 15 -22.33 13.16 -0.09
CA ASP A 15 -20.93 13.25 -0.47
C ASP A 15 -20.17 12.05 0.11
N PRO A 16 -19.70 11.09 -0.72
CA PRO A 16 -19.00 9.90 -0.25
C PRO A 16 -17.69 10.24 0.50
N ASP A 17 -17.04 11.35 0.18
CA ASP A 17 -15.82 11.77 0.87
C ASP A 17 -16.16 12.32 2.27
N ALA A 18 -17.26 13.05 2.42
CA ALA A 18 -17.74 13.50 3.73
C ALA A 18 -18.16 12.33 4.65
N VAL A 19 -18.57 11.18 4.10
CA VAL A 19 -18.84 9.97 4.90
C VAL A 19 -17.53 9.38 5.40
N LEU A 20 -16.51 9.28 4.56
CA LEU A 20 -15.17 8.77 4.94
C LEU A 20 -14.49 9.70 5.94
N ASP A 21 -14.61 11.03 5.78
CA ASP A 21 -14.11 12.00 6.76
C ASP A 21 -14.76 11.80 8.13
N ARG A 22 -16.09 11.65 8.18
CA ARG A 22 -16.81 11.37 9.43
C ARG A 22 -16.42 10.02 10.04
N ALA A 23 -16.24 8.98 9.20
CA ALA A 23 -15.81 7.67 9.66
C ALA A 23 -14.42 7.74 10.31
N PHE A 24 -13.50 8.46 9.69
CA PHE A 24 -12.17 8.71 10.22
C PHE A 24 -12.24 9.49 11.55
N ASP A 25 -12.96 10.61 11.57
CA ASP A 25 -13.12 11.44 12.76
C ASP A 25 -13.72 10.67 13.94
N GLN A 26 -14.73 9.82 13.71
CA GLN A 26 -15.31 9.00 14.77
C GLN A 26 -14.33 7.97 15.31
N ALA A 27 -13.58 7.30 14.43
CA ALA A 27 -12.56 6.34 14.82
C ALA A 27 -11.47 7.01 15.68
N GLU A 28 -11.00 8.19 15.28
CA GLU A 28 -9.98 8.97 16.00
C GLU A 28 -10.51 9.54 17.33
N ARG A 29 -11.79 9.93 17.41
CA ARG A 29 -12.41 10.46 18.63
C ARG A 29 -12.75 9.38 19.68
N GLY A 30 -12.42 8.10 19.39
CA GLY A 30 -12.57 6.99 20.33
C GLY A 30 -13.83 6.15 20.15
N ASP A 31 -14.67 6.45 19.16
CA ASP A 31 -15.75 5.55 18.74
C ASP A 31 -15.35 4.72 17.51
N ALA A 32 -14.36 3.86 17.72
CA ALA A 32 -13.82 3.00 16.67
C ALA A 32 -14.89 2.07 16.05
N ARG A 33 -15.94 1.71 16.82
CA ARG A 33 -17.02 0.86 16.30
C ARG A 33 -17.90 1.62 15.30
N ALA A 34 -18.32 2.83 15.65
CA ALA A 34 -19.13 3.67 14.77
C ALA A 34 -18.32 4.11 13.54
N GLY A 35 -17.06 4.53 13.71
CA GLY A 35 -16.18 4.88 12.60
C GLY A 35 -15.99 3.72 11.62
N ARG A 36 -15.78 2.50 12.12
CA ARG A 36 -15.70 1.31 11.29
C ARG A 36 -16.99 1.02 10.53
N ALA A 37 -18.15 1.08 11.19
CA ALA A 37 -19.43 0.80 10.56
C ALA A 37 -19.68 1.75 9.36
N LEU A 38 -19.39 3.04 9.53
CA LEU A 38 -19.49 4.02 8.45
C LEU A 38 -18.50 3.72 7.31
N ALA A 39 -17.28 3.32 7.64
CA ALA A 39 -16.27 2.98 6.63
C ALA A 39 -16.65 1.71 5.83
N GLU A 40 -17.29 0.72 6.46
CA GLU A 40 -17.79 -0.49 5.80
C GLU A 40 -18.93 -0.17 4.83
N GLU A 41 -19.83 0.73 5.21
CA GLU A 41 -20.89 1.21 4.30
C GLU A 41 -20.28 1.97 3.11
N ALA A 42 -19.33 2.86 3.36
CA ALA A 42 -18.62 3.60 2.32
C ALA A 42 -17.84 2.65 1.38
N LEU A 43 -17.23 1.59 1.90
CA LEU A 43 -16.53 0.57 1.11
C LEU A 43 -17.49 -0.13 0.14
N ALA A 44 -18.66 -0.57 0.62
CA ALA A 44 -19.67 -1.21 -0.21
C ALA A 44 -20.15 -0.29 -1.36
N GLN A 45 -20.32 1.00 -1.09
CA GLN A 45 -20.70 2.00 -2.09
C GLN A 45 -19.58 2.25 -3.11
N ALA A 46 -18.31 2.29 -2.66
CA ALA A 46 -17.15 2.49 -3.52
C ALA A 46 -16.92 1.28 -4.44
N HIS A 47 -17.06 0.05 -3.92
CA HIS A 47 -17.00 -1.18 -4.72
C HIS A 47 -18.09 -1.24 -5.79
N ALA A 48 -19.32 -0.83 -5.48
CA ALA A 48 -20.42 -0.79 -6.46
C ALA A 48 -20.18 0.20 -7.61
N ARG A 49 -19.23 1.13 -7.45
CA ARG A 49 -18.86 2.16 -8.43
C ARG A 49 -17.48 1.96 -9.05
N ASP A 50 -16.80 0.85 -8.74
CA ASP A 50 -15.40 0.57 -9.12
C ASP A 50 -14.43 1.70 -8.73
N ASP A 51 -14.71 2.40 -7.61
CA ASP A 51 -13.88 3.50 -7.12
C ASP A 51 -12.75 2.99 -6.24
N THR A 52 -11.62 2.70 -6.87
CA THR A 52 -10.43 2.16 -6.21
C THR A 52 -9.89 3.07 -5.09
N HIS A 53 -9.87 4.39 -5.28
CA HIS A 53 -9.32 5.31 -4.30
C HIS A 53 -10.16 5.37 -3.03
N ARG A 54 -11.48 5.47 -3.16
CA ARG A 54 -12.39 5.47 -2.01
C ARG A 54 -12.41 4.12 -1.31
N SER A 55 -12.38 3.02 -2.07
CA SER A 55 -12.27 1.67 -1.49
C SER A 55 -11.01 1.51 -0.65
N ALA A 56 -9.84 1.95 -1.15
CA ALA A 56 -8.59 1.89 -0.41
C ALA A 56 -8.62 2.77 0.86
N ARG A 57 -9.22 3.96 0.79
CA ARG A 57 -9.38 4.85 1.94
C ARG A 57 -10.31 4.25 3.00
N ALA A 58 -11.42 3.66 2.59
CA ALA A 58 -12.33 2.96 3.51
C ALA A 58 -11.64 1.79 4.21
N LEU A 59 -10.87 0.98 3.46
CA LEU A 59 -10.11 -0.14 4.01
C LEU A 59 -9.06 0.30 5.03
N ALA A 60 -8.39 1.44 4.80
CA ALA A 60 -7.45 2.01 5.77
C ALA A 60 -8.14 2.42 7.09
N ILE A 61 -9.33 3.02 7.02
CA ILE A 61 -10.13 3.38 8.21
C ILE A 61 -10.59 2.11 8.94
N ILE A 62 -11.07 1.09 8.21
CA ILE A 62 -11.48 -0.21 8.78
C ILE A 62 -10.29 -0.88 9.49
N ALA A 63 -9.11 -0.87 8.87
CA ALA A 63 -7.90 -1.44 9.46
C ALA A 63 -7.53 -0.73 10.77
N ASN A 64 -7.50 0.61 10.80
CA ASN A 64 -7.17 1.39 11.98
C ASN A 64 -8.22 1.22 13.10
N ALA A 65 -9.50 1.30 12.80
CA ALA A 65 -10.58 1.11 13.75
C ALA A 65 -10.59 -0.32 14.33
N SER A 66 -10.40 -1.35 13.49
CA SER A 66 -10.31 -2.74 13.95
C SER A 66 -9.08 -2.99 14.83
N ARG A 67 -7.94 -2.36 14.51
CA ARG A 67 -6.74 -2.37 15.35
C ARG A 67 -7.00 -1.77 16.73
N SER A 68 -7.68 -0.62 16.79
CA SER A 68 -8.07 0.03 18.06
C SER A 68 -9.02 -0.83 18.90
N LEU A 69 -9.82 -1.68 18.26
CA LEU A 69 -10.69 -2.66 18.92
C LEU A 69 -10.00 -3.99 19.26
N ALA A 70 -8.69 -4.11 18.99
CA ALA A 70 -7.90 -5.33 19.12
C ALA A 70 -8.42 -6.51 18.25
N GLU A 71 -9.16 -6.23 17.18
CA GLU A 71 -9.62 -7.20 16.19
C GLU A 71 -8.56 -7.35 15.08
N TYR A 72 -7.39 -7.86 15.41
CA TYR A 72 -6.19 -7.82 14.56
C TYR A 72 -6.32 -8.60 13.26
N GLU A 73 -7.07 -9.70 13.23
CA GLU A 73 -7.33 -10.48 12.01
C GLU A 73 -8.12 -9.64 10.99
N ARG A 74 -9.13 -8.92 11.46
CA ARG A 74 -9.94 -8.03 10.63
C ARG A 74 -9.12 -6.82 10.16
N ALA A 75 -8.31 -6.25 11.03
CA ALA A 75 -7.40 -5.16 10.69
C ALA A 75 -6.41 -5.56 9.60
N ALA A 76 -5.80 -6.74 9.73
CA ALA A 76 -4.88 -7.27 8.73
C ALA A 76 -5.58 -7.62 7.42
N ALA A 77 -6.78 -8.21 7.46
CA ALA A 77 -7.55 -8.52 6.26
C ALA A 77 -7.86 -7.24 5.47
N ALA A 78 -8.33 -6.18 6.12
CA ALA A 78 -8.60 -4.90 5.48
C ALA A 78 -7.32 -4.26 4.88
N ALA A 79 -6.20 -4.27 5.59
CA ALA A 79 -4.93 -3.75 5.08
C ALA A 79 -4.42 -4.55 3.87
N LEU A 80 -4.53 -5.89 3.89
CA LEU A 80 -4.15 -6.77 2.77
C LEU A 80 -5.04 -6.56 1.54
N GLU A 81 -6.35 -6.40 1.75
CA GLU A 81 -7.30 -6.09 0.67
C GLU A 81 -6.95 -4.75 0.04
N GLY A 82 -6.61 -3.73 0.84
CA GLY A 82 -6.14 -2.44 0.37
C GLY A 82 -4.86 -2.55 -0.48
N VAL A 83 -3.88 -3.33 -0.04
CA VAL A 83 -2.66 -3.61 -0.82
C VAL A 83 -3.01 -4.28 -2.15
N ALA A 84 -3.85 -5.32 -2.14
CA ALA A 84 -4.22 -6.06 -3.34
C ALA A 84 -4.97 -5.18 -4.35
N LEU A 85 -5.93 -4.38 -3.87
CA LEU A 85 -6.74 -3.47 -4.67
C LEU A 85 -5.88 -2.41 -5.38
N LEU A 86 -5.03 -1.71 -4.62
CA LEU A 86 -4.15 -0.67 -5.16
C LEU A 86 -3.12 -1.26 -6.14
N GLN A 87 -2.58 -2.44 -5.82
CA GLN A 87 -1.62 -3.13 -6.67
C GLN A 87 -2.25 -3.58 -7.99
N ALA A 88 -3.51 -4.06 -7.98
CA ALA A 88 -4.24 -4.43 -9.19
C ALA A 88 -4.51 -3.23 -10.11
N ALA A 89 -4.74 -2.06 -9.51
CA ALA A 89 -4.92 -0.80 -10.24
C ALA A 89 -3.60 -0.14 -10.70
N GLY A 90 -2.44 -0.72 -10.37
CA GLY A 90 -1.13 -0.12 -10.66
C GLY A 90 -0.82 1.14 -9.85
N LEU A 91 -1.49 1.32 -8.70
CA LEU A 91 -1.35 2.47 -7.81
C LEU A 91 -0.38 2.17 -6.66
N GLY A 92 0.17 3.23 -6.07
CA GLY A 92 1.00 3.12 -4.87
C GLY A 92 0.23 2.54 -3.69
N HIS A 93 0.84 1.58 -2.99
CA HIS A 93 0.21 0.85 -1.88
C HIS A 93 1.05 0.88 -0.58
N ALA A 94 2.05 1.77 -0.52
CA ALA A 94 2.91 1.97 0.65
C ALA A 94 2.10 2.28 1.93
N SER A 95 1.05 3.11 1.83
CA SER A 95 0.20 3.45 2.98
C SER A 95 -0.48 2.21 3.60
N ALA A 96 -1.02 1.32 2.77
CA ALA A 96 -1.66 0.09 3.26
C ALA A 96 -0.65 -0.90 3.89
N LYS A 97 0.60 -0.91 3.40
CA LYS A 97 1.70 -1.67 4.04
C LYS A 97 2.08 -1.11 5.41
N ILE A 98 2.03 0.21 5.59
CA ILE A 98 2.24 0.85 6.90
C ILE A 98 1.11 0.47 7.87
N ASP A 99 -0.15 0.40 7.40
CA ASP A 99 -1.26 -0.08 8.23
C ASP A 99 -1.05 -1.52 8.70
N LEU A 100 -0.58 -2.38 7.80
CA LEU A 100 -0.24 -3.77 8.13
C LEU A 100 0.93 -3.84 9.14
N ALA A 101 1.94 -2.99 8.98
CA ALA A 101 3.05 -2.88 9.94
C ALA A 101 2.57 -2.49 11.34
N LEU A 102 1.60 -1.58 11.46
CA LEU A 102 0.99 -1.20 12.74
C LEU A 102 0.24 -2.37 13.39
N VAL A 103 -0.46 -3.20 12.60
CA VAL A 103 -1.09 -4.43 13.13
C VAL A 103 -0.05 -5.38 13.72
N PHE A 104 1.06 -5.62 13.01
CA PHE A 104 2.13 -6.48 13.51
C PHE A 104 2.87 -5.89 14.71
N LEU A 105 3.01 -4.55 14.77
CA LEU A 105 3.55 -3.87 15.95
C LEU A 105 2.69 -4.13 17.20
N ASP A 106 1.36 -3.99 17.08
CA ASP A 106 0.44 -4.23 18.20
C ASP A 106 0.38 -5.69 18.62
N LEU A 107 0.63 -6.62 17.70
CA LEU A 107 0.78 -8.05 17.96
C LEU A 107 2.15 -8.41 18.57
N GLY A 108 3.11 -7.47 18.64
CA GLY A 108 4.47 -7.70 19.10
C GLY A 108 5.38 -8.39 18.08
N ASP A 109 4.95 -8.49 16.81
CA ASP A 109 5.76 -9.07 15.72
C ASP A 109 6.61 -7.98 15.03
N HIS A 110 7.58 -7.48 15.76
CA HIS A 110 8.44 -6.39 15.32
C HIS A 110 9.21 -6.68 14.01
N PRO A 111 9.76 -7.92 13.80
CA PRO A 111 10.45 -8.23 12.54
C PRO A 111 9.56 -8.07 11.30
N ARG A 112 8.28 -8.47 11.39
CA ARG A 112 7.34 -8.30 10.28
C ARG A 112 6.88 -6.86 10.09
N ALA A 113 6.65 -6.15 11.18
CA ALA A 113 6.39 -4.72 11.09
C ALA A 113 7.50 -4.01 10.30
N LEU A 114 8.78 -4.29 10.62
CA LEU A 114 9.93 -3.75 9.90
C LEU A 114 9.97 -4.21 8.44
N ALA A 115 9.65 -5.47 8.13
CA ALA A 115 9.63 -5.98 6.76
C ALA A 115 8.62 -5.22 5.88
N HIS A 116 7.40 -4.98 6.39
CA HIS A 116 6.38 -4.22 5.66
C HIS A 116 6.76 -2.74 5.50
N LEU A 117 7.41 -2.14 6.50
CA LEU A 117 7.93 -0.77 6.40
C LEU A 117 9.07 -0.66 5.37
N PHE A 118 9.95 -1.65 5.33
CA PHE A 118 11.01 -1.72 4.30
C PHE A 118 10.42 -1.81 2.88
N GLU A 119 9.39 -2.63 2.69
CA GLU A 119 8.69 -2.72 1.40
C GLU A 119 7.99 -1.40 1.03
N ALA A 120 7.37 -0.72 1.99
CA ALA A 120 6.74 0.58 1.78
C ALA A 120 7.79 1.64 1.38
N ARG A 121 8.92 1.69 2.08
CA ARG A 121 10.03 2.61 1.77
C ARG A 121 10.59 2.39 0.36
N ARG A 122 10.84 1.13 -0.02
CA ARG A 122 11.34 0.80 -1.37
C ARG A 122 10.39 1.24 -2.47
N GLU A 123 9.09 1.21 -2.22
CA GLU A 123 8.08 1.71 -3.16
C GLU A 123 8.15 3.24 -3.28
N LEU A 124 8.35 3.95 -2.15
CA LEU A 124 8.49 5.40 -2.12
C LEU A 124 9.76 5.90 -2.83
N GLU A 125 10.80 5.10 -2.97
CA GLU A 125 11.99 5.44 -3.78
C GLU A 125 11.65 5.62 -5.27
N SER A 126 10.64 4.91 -5.78
CA SER A 126 10.21 4.97 -7.18
C SER A 126 9.04 5.94 -7.44
N GLY A 127 8.28 6.28 -6.40
CA GLY A 127 7.14 7.19 -6.45
C GLY A 127 7.04 7.97 -5.14
N PRO A 128 7.83 9.05 -4.95
CA PRO A 128 7.94 9.74 -3.67
C PRO A 128 6.61 10.41 -3.27
N ASP A 129 6.16 10.09 -2.06
CA ASP A 129 5.08 10.77 -1.34
C ASP A 129 5.59 11.13 0.05
N VAL A 130 5.87 12.42 0.25
CA VAL A 130 6.51 12.93 1.48
C VAL A 130 5.63 12.69 2.71
N ALA A 131 4.30 12.72 2.58
CA ALA A 131 3.40 12.48 3.71
C ALA A 131 3.41 11.01 4.12
N ILE A 132 3.39 10.09 3.16
CA ILE A 132 3.50 8.65 3.42
C ILE A 132 4.89 8.31 3.96
N GLU A 133 5.96 8.95 3.45
CA GLU A 133 7.33 8.77 3.95
C GLU A 133 7.45 9.22 5.41
N ALA A 134 6.89 10.38 5.77
CA ALA A 134 6.86 10.86 7.15
C ALA A 134 6.14 9.87 8.09
N ARG A 135 5.03 9.30 7.62
CA ARG A 135 4.27 8.28 8.36
C ARG A 135 5.09 6.99 8.51
N CYS A 136 5.74 6.54 7.45
CA CYS A 136 6.61 5.36 7.46
C CYS A 136 7.74 5.52 8.49
N ALA A 137 8.47 6.62 8.44
CA ALA A 137 9.55 6.92 9.38
C ALA A 137 9.05 7.01 10.84
N HIS A 138 7.86 7.58 11.06
CA HIS A 138 7.25 7.61 12.39
C HIS A 138 6.97 6.20 12.93
N VAL A 139 6.36 5.32 12.12
CA VAL A 139 6.06 3.94 12.53
C VAL A 139 7.33 3.11 12.72
N GLU A 140 8.37 3.32 11.92
CA GLU A 140 9.69 2.73 12.16
C GLU A 140 10.23 3.11 13.54
N GLY A 141 10.17 4.37 13.90
CA GLY A 141 10.57 4.84 15.23
C GLY A 141 9.79 4.17 16.36
N LEU A 142 8.48 3.93 16.16
CA LEU A 142 7.66 3.17 17.13
C LEU A 142 8.15 1.72 17.28
N VAL A 143 8.43 1.02 16.18
CA VAL A 143 8.92 -0.37 16.22
C VAL A 143 10.30 -0.44 16.87
N GLN A 144 11.22 0.41 16.46
CA GLN A 144 12.58 0.47 17.03
C GLN A 144 12.57 0.81 18.52
N SER A 145 11.67 1.72 18.93
CA SER A 145 11.47 2.01 20.35
C SER A 145 11.03 0.77 21.13
N ARG A 146 10.15 -0.07 20.58
CA ARG A 146 9.71 -1.32 21.24
C ARG A 146 10.81 -2.37 21.35
N LEU A 147 11.80 -2.32 20.44
CA LEU A 147 12.99 -3.18 20.44
C LEU A 147 14.13 -2.66 21.35
N ASP A 148 13.92 -1.55 22.07
CA ASP A 148 14.95 -0.82 22.83
C ASP A 148 16.12 -0.28 21.98
N GLU A 149 15.92 -0.18 20.66
CA GLU A 149 16.86 0.43 19.70
C GLU A 149 16.71 1.96 19.69
N PHE A 150 17.01 2.58 20.83
CA PHE A 150 16.66 3.98 21.10
C PHE A 150 17.33 4.99 20.16
N GLU A 151 18.58 4.77 19.74
CA GLU A 151 19.28 5.63 18.80
C GLU A 151 18.61 5.61 17.43
N LEU A 152 18.24 4.43 16.94
CA LEU A 152 17.52 4.26 15.67
C LEU A 152 16.13 4.90 15.76
N ALA A 153 15.40 4.64 16.84
CA ALA A 153 14.08 5.25 17.07
C ALA A 153 14.12 6.78 17.02
N GLN A 154 15.11 7.38 17.68
CA GLN A 154 15.29 8.83 17.64
C GLN A 154 15.64 9.34 16.24
N ALA A 155 16.46 8.60 15.46
CA ALA A 155 16.80 8.97 14.10
C ALA A 155 15.56 8.94 13.20
N SER A 156 14.76 7.88 13.27
CA SER A 156 13.53 7.73 12.51
C SER A 156 12.50 8.80 12.88
N PHE A 157 12.30 9.10 14.16
CA PHE A 157 11.39 10.18 14.56
C PHE A 157 11.90 11.57 14.16
N ARG A 158 13.21 11.86 14.21
CA ARG A 158 13.75 13.14 13.72
C ARG A 158 13.55 13.29 12.22
N HIS A 159 13.71 12.22 11.45
CA HIS A 159 13.42 12.21 10.02
C HIS A 159 11.93 12.50 9.75
N ALA A 160 11.02 11.77 10.43
CA ALA A 160 9.58 12.01 10.33
C ALA A 160 9.21 13.46 10.71
N LEU A 161 9.83 14.02 11.77
CA LEU A 161 9.58 15.39 12.21
C LEU A 161 10.03 16.42 11.18
N ALA A 162 11.19 16.21 10.53
CA ALA A 162 11.68 17.09 9.48
C ALA A 162 10.69 17.13 8.30
N LEU A 163 10.28 15.95 7.79
CA LEU A 163 9.32 15.86 6.70
C LEU A 163 7.96 16.51 7.04
N ARG A 164 7.46 16.30 8.27
CA ARG A 164 6.20 16.91 8.72
C ARG A 164 6.27 18.43 8.84
N ARG A 165 7.44 18.97 9.24
CA ARG A 165 7.68 20.43 9.26
C ARG A 165 7.69 21.01 7.84
N ASP A 166 8.32 20.34 6.89
CA ASP A 166 8.34 20.75 5.48
C ASP A 166 6.92 20.74 4.88
N LEU A 167 6.10 19.76 5.26
CA LEU A 167 4.69 19.65 4.88
C LEU A 167 3.78 20.65 5.63
N ARG A 168 4.26 21.34 6.65
CA ARG A 168 3.46 22.14 7.60
C ARG A 168 2.37 21.33 8.31
N ASP A 169 2.61 20.02 8.49
CA ASP A 169 1.77 19.11 9.27
C ASP A 169 2.07 19.28 10.76
N GLY A 170 1.47 20.29 11.37
CA GLY A 170 1.69 20.60 12.78
C GLY A 170 1.11 19.55 13.73
N ALA A 171 -0.02 18.93 13.39
CA ALA A 171 -0.63 17.86 14.21
C ALA A 171 0.26 16.61 14.23
N GLY A 172 0.73 16.20 13.06
CA GLY A 172 1.69 15.10 12.97
C GLY A 172 3.02 15.40 13.65
N ALA A 173 3.52 16.64 13.52
CA ALA A 173 4.74 17.08 14.20
C ALA A 173 4.59 16.99 15.73
N ALA A 174 3.44 17.40 16.29
CA ALA A 174 3.14 17.28 17.71
C ALA A 174 3.16 15.82 18.18
N THR A 175 2.52 14.93 17.43
CA THR A 175 2.53 13.47 17.71
C THR A 175 3.95 12.89 17.69
N THR A 176 4.78 13.31 16.71
CA THR A 176 6.17 12.83 16.61
C THR A 176 7.04 13.34 17.76
N LEU A 177 6.88 14.60 18.16
CA LEU A 177 7.56 15.17 19.32
C LEU A 177 7.17 14.45 20.61
N ASN A 178 5.88 14.15 20.80
CA ASN A 178 5.45 13.34 21.94
C ASN A 178 6.13 11.97 21.93
N SER A 179 6.23 11.29 20.77
CA SER A 179 6.93 10.01 20.65
C SER A 179 8.43 10.12 20.96
N LEU A 180 9.10 11.18 20.55
CA LEU A 180 10.49 11.47 20.94
C LEU A 180 10.63 11.65 22.46
N GLY A 181 9.71 12.36 23.09
CA GLY A 181 9.66 12.49 24.54
C GLY A 181 9.51 11.14 25.25
N VAL A 182 8.61 10.27 24.75
CA VAL A 182 8.43 8.91 25.28
C VAL A 182 9.71 8.07 25.15
N VAL A 183 10.43 8.16 24.02
CA VAL A 183 11.72 7.47 23.87
C VAL A 183 12.74 7.96 24.93
N GLN A 184 12.79 9.25 25.18
CA GLN A 184 13.67 9.82 26.20
C GLN A 184 13.27 9.33 27.62
N LEU A 185 11.97 9.22 27.93
CA LEU A 185 11.52 8.61 29.18
C LEU A 185 11.98 7.14 29.32
N ARG A 186 11.90 6.36 28.26
CA ARG A 186 12.37 4.97 28.27
C ARG A 186 13.87 4.88 28.48
N ILE A 187 14.65 5.75 27.85
CA ILE A 187 16.10 5.87 28.09
C ILE A 187 16.38 6.23 29.56
N ALA A 188 15.65 7.21 30.11
CA ALA A 188 15.82 7.66 31.48
C ALA A 188 15.51 6.54 32.50
N GLN A 189 14.56 5.67 32.19
CA GLN A 189 14.10 4.57 33.06
C GLN A 189 14.79 3.24 32.75
N HIS A 190 15.68 3.19 31.76
CA HIS A 190 16.34 1.95 31.38
C HIS A 190 17.29 1.47 32.50
N PRO A 191 17.31 0.17 32.84
CA PRO A 191 18.12 -0.34 33.95
C PRO A 191 19.63 -0.07 33.83
N SER A 192 20.14 0.14 32.62
CA SER A 192 21.55 0.47 32.38
C SER A 192 21.89 1.96 32.51
N ALA A 193 20.89 2.83 32.66
CA ALA A 193 21.11 4.26 32.75
C ALA A 193 21.68 4.65 34.13
N ASN A 194 22.80 5.39 34.13
CA ASN A 194 23.27 6.00 35.36
C ASN A 194 22.46 7.28 35.68
N ALA A 195 22.58 7.76 36.93
CA ALA A 195 21.79 8.90 37.41
C ALA A 195 21.94 10.18 36.54
N ALA A 196 23.15 10.46 36.02
CA ALA A 196 23.38 11.62 35.18
C ALA A 196 22.75 11.48 33.80
N ALA A 197 22.88 10.29 33.18
CA ALA A 197 22.24 9.97 31.89
C ALA A 197 20.72 9.98 32.02
N SER A 198 20.18 9.40 33.08
CA SER A 198 18.75 9.37 33.41
C SER A 198 18.20 10.81 33.53
N ARG A 199 18.86 11.67 34.33
CA ARG A 199 18.46 13.07 34.47
C ARG A 199 18.46 13.83 33.14
N SER A 200 19.55 13.71 32.37
CA SER A 200 19.66 14.36 31.06
C SER A 200 18.56 13.86 30.06
N ALA A 201 18.19 12.58 30.13
CA ALA A 201 17.11 12.05 29.31
C ALA A 201 15.73 12.58 29.75
N PHE A 202 15.47 12.71 31.06
CA PHE A 202 14.26 13.38 31.56
C PHE A 202 14.17 14.83 31.11
N GLU A 203 15.27 15.59 31.15
CA GLU A 203 15.31 16.98 30.70
C GLU A 203 14.98 17.10 29.20
N ARG A 204 15.54 16.21 28.37
CA ARG A 204 15.18 16.15 26.94
C ARG A 204 13.73 15.71 26.71
N ALA A 205 13.22 14.77 27.50
CA ALA A 205 11.81 14.37 27.42
C ALA A 205 10.89 15.56 27.69
N LEU A 206 11.20 16.33 28.74
CA LEU A 206 10.41 17.51 29.12
C LEU A 206 10.36 18.53 27.96
N ASP A 207 11.52 18.83 27.33
CA ASP A 207 11.58 19.74 26.19
C ASP A 207 10.73 19.26 25.01
N HIS A 208 10.81 17.98 24.65
CA HIS A 208 9.99 17.43 23.57
C HIS A 208 8.49 17.47 23.88
N PHE A 209 8.09 17.16 25.12
CA PHE A 209 6.68 17.22 25.50
C PHE A 209 6.13 18.65 25.53
N MET A 210 6.93 19.63 25.96
CA MET A 210 6.54 21.04 25.93
C MET A 210 6.32 21.54 24.49
N GLN A 211 7.22 21.20 23.57
CA GLN A 211 7.06 21.52 22.16
C GLN A 211 5.83 20.82 21.55
N ALA A 212 5.62 19.53 21.87
CA ALA A 212 4.46 18.78 21.42
C ALA A 212 3.14 19.43 21.91
N ARG A 213 3.09 19.81 23.18
CA ARG A 213 1.95 20.48 23.80
C ARG A 213 1.60 21.81 23.12
N GLU A 214 2.61 22.62 22.84
CA GLU A 214 2.44 23.91 22.17
C GLU A 214 1.79 23.74 20.79
N LEU A 215 2.29 22.80 19.99
CA LEU A 215 1.71 22.47 18.68
C LEU A 215 0.30 21.87 18.81
N ALA A 216 0.07 21.00 19.78
CA ALA A 216 -1.25 20.42 20.02
C ALA A 216 -2.31 21.48 20.38
N LEU A 217 -1.92 22.50 21.15
CA LEU A 217 -2.77 23.66 21.44
C LEU A 217 -3.09 24.49 20.19
N GLN A 218 -2.10 24.74 19.34
CA GLN A 218 -2.28 25.48 18.08
C GLN A 218 -3.25 24.77 17.12
N HIS A 219 -3.29 23.43 17.17
CA HIS A 219 -4.16 22.60 16.34
C HIS A 219 -5.47 22.17 17.04
N ALA A 220 -5.75 22.68 18.24
CA ALA A 220 -6.93 22.37 19.05
C ALA A 220 -7.14 20.87 19.34
N ASP A 221 -6.03 20.10 19.41
CA ASP A 221 -6.05 18.67 19.77
C ASP A 221 -6.04 18.51 21.31
N ALA A 222 -7.23 18.58 21.90
CA ALA A 222 -7.40 18.50 23.36
C ALA A 222 -6.89 17.17 23.95
N ARG A 223 -6.95 16.07 23.19
CA ARG A 223 -6.45 14.74 23.65
C ARG A 223 -4.93 14.70 23.71
N LEU A 224 -4.26 15.21 22.66
CA LEU A 224 -2.81 15.27 22.65
C LEU A 224 -2.29 16.28 23.69
N VAL A 225 -3.01 17.39 23.92
CA VAL A 225 -2.71 18.31 25.02
C VAL A 225 -2.76 17.59 26.36
N LEU A 226 -3.84 16.86 26.66
CA LEU A 226 -3.96 16.10 27.89
C LEU A 226 -2.83 15.06 28.03
N LEU A 227 -2.54 14.29 26.97
CA LEU A 227 -1.50 13.28 26.96
C LEU A 227 -0.12 13.88 27.22
N THR A 228 0.20 15.00 26.59
CA THR A 228 1.48 15.69 26.77
C THR A 228 1.60 16.30 28.18
N ASP A 229 0.52 16.85 28.74
CA ASP A 229 0.47 17.35 30.12
C ASP A 229 0.68 16.22 31.15
N ILE A 230 0.11 15.04 30.94
CA ILE A 230 0.39 13.84 31.75
C ILE A 230 1.87 13.46 31.68
N ASN A 231 2.44 13.43 30.48
CA ASN A 231 3.85 13.09 30.28
C ASN A 231 4.79 14.13 30.91
N ILE A 232 4.46 15.42 30.82
CA ILE A 232 5.21 16.51 31.49
C ILE A 232 5.20 16.29 33.01
N ALA A 233 4.02 16.07 33.61
CA ALA A 233 3.89 15.84 35.03
C ALA A 233 4.67 14.59 35.49
N GLY A 234 4.59 13.47 34.74
CA GLY A 234 5.39 12.27 35.00
C GLY A 234 6.89 12.49 34.92
N THR A 235 7.32 13.28 33.92
CA THR A 235 8.75 13.65 33.75
C THR A 235 9.26 14.49 34.91
N LEU A 236 8.48 15.44 35.41
CA LEU A 236 8.79 16.22 36.61
C LEU A 236 8.94 15.34 37.84
N GLY A 237 8.06 14.36 38.01
CA GLY A 237 8.20 13.35 39.06
C GLY A 237 9.49 12.53 38.97
N GLY A 238 9.93 12.18 37.75
CA GLY A 238 11.22 11.54 37.47
C GLY A 238 12.43 12.41 37.78
N LEU A 239 12.30 13.74 37.61
CA LEU A 239 13.33 14.74 37.99
C LEU A 239 13.37 15.05 39.49
N GLY A 240 12.50 14.43 40.30
CA GLY A 240 12.43 14.64 41.75
C GLY A 240 11.48 15.74 42.19
N CYS A 241 10.75 16.37 41.25
CA CYS A 241 9.77 17.44 41.53
C CYS A 241 8.39 16.82 41.84
N SER A 242 8.31 15.84 42.74
CA SER A 242 7.07 15.08 43.01
C SER A 242 5.91 15.94 43.53
N GLY A 243 6.19 17.05 44.23
CA GLY A 243 5.16 17.98 44.68
C GLY A 243 4.48 18.70 43.50
N GLU A 244 5.25 19.24 42.56
CA GLU A 244 4.73 19.88 41.35
C GLU A 244 4.00 18.87 40.46
N ALA A 245 4.56 17.66 40.33
CA ALA A 245 3.92 16.57 39.58
C ALA A 245 2.53 16.24 40.15
N LEU A 246 2.39 16.14 41.48
CA LEU A 246 1.12 15.90 42.16
C LEU A 246 0.10 17.00 41.83
N ASP A 247 0.49 18.26 42.00
CA ASP A 247 -0.40 19.39 41.76
C ASP A 247 -0.89 19.41 40.30
N ARG A 248 0.01 19.13 39.35
CA ARG A 248 -0.34 19.05 37.92
C ARG A 248 -1.27 17.85 37.61
N PHE A 249 -0.97 16.67 38.13
CA PHE A 249 -1.84 15.50 37.91
C PHE A 249 -3.26 15.75 38.45
N VAL A 250 -3.38 16.30 39.65
CA VAL A 250 -4.69 16.60 40.25
C VAL A 250 -5.47 17.60 39.40
N ALA A 251 -4.82 18.64 38.89
CA ALA A 251 -5.46 19.65 38.05
C ALA A 251 -6.00 19.09 36.71
N LEU A 252 -5.41 18.00 36.21
CA LEU A 252 -5.80 17.38 34.93
C LEU A 252 -6.95 16.37 35.05
N ILE A 253 -7.31 15.91 36.26
CA ILE A 253 -8.34 14.89 36.47
C ILE A 253 -9.69 15.32 35.90
N ASP A 254 -10.12 16.56 36.17
CA ASP A 254 -11.40 17.07 35.68
C ASP A 254 -11.42 17.25 34.16
N THR A 255 -10.26 17.54 33.58
CA THR A 255 -10.10 17.60 32.10
C THR A 255 -10.32 16.21 31.49
N ALA A 256 -9.71 15.15 32.03
CA ALA A 256 -9.91 13.79 31.56
C ALA A 256 -11.38 13.35 31.66
N ARG A 257 -12.07 13.70 32.77
CA ARG A 257 -13.52 13.46 32.93
C ARG A 257 -14.34 14.18 31.87
N SER A 258 -14.06 15.45 31.62
CA SER A 258 -14.79 16.24 30.63
C SER A 258 -14.64 15.72 29.20
N LEU A 259 -13.50 15.10 28.90
CA LEU A 259 -13.22 14.45 27.62
C LEU A 259 -13.82 13.04 27.53
N GLY A 260 -14.43 12.51 28.60
CA GLY A 260 -14.94 11.15 28.65
C GLY A 260 -13.85 10.08 28.49
N ASP A 261 -12.66 10.32 29.03
CA ASP A 261 -11.51 9.42 28.98
C ASP A 261 -11.26 8.72 30.32
N PRO A 262 -11.95 7.61 30.63
CA PRO A 262 -11.76 6.89 31.90
C PRO A 262 -10.36 6.25 32.00
N HIS A 263 -9.69 5.97 30.88
CA HIS A 263 -8.32 5.49 30.91
C HIS A 263 -7.34 6.56 31.35
N GLY A 264 -7.47 7.78 30.81
CA GLY A 264 -6.69 8.93 31.21
C GLY A 264 -6.99 9.35 32.66
N GLU A 265 -8.27 9.33 33.08
CA GLU A 265 -8.64 9.61 34.46
C GLU A 265 -8.00 8.63 35.44
N SER A 266 -8.11 7.32 35.21
CA SER A 266 -7.50 6.31 36.08
C SER A 266 -5.98 6.42 36.13
N LEU A 267 -5.32 6.73 34.99
CA LEU A 267 -3.88 6.96 34.91
C LEU A 267 -3.46 8.18 35.76
N LEU A 268 -4.17 9.29 35.61
CA LEU A 268 -3.90 10.53 36.35
C LEU A 268 -4.03 10.32 37.87
N LEU A 269 -5.11 9.66 38.29
CA LEU A 269 -5.36 9.33 39.70
C LEU A 269 -4.25 8.41 40.26
N CYS A 270 -3.82 7.40 39.51
CA CYS A 270 -2.74 6.51 39.90
C CYS A 270 -1.40 7.24 40.03
N ASN A 271 -1.05 8.06 39.05
CA ASN A 271 0.19 8.82 39.06
C ASN A 271 0.18 9.91 40.16
N ALA A 272 -0.95 10.55 40.41
CA ALA A 272 -1.13 11.48 41.53
C ALA A 272 -0.96 10.76 42.87
N GLY A 273 -1.49 9.55 43.02
CA GLY A 273 -1.28 8.69 44.21
C GLY A 273 0.19 8.38 44.44
N GLU A 274 0.92 7.97 43.39
CA GLU A 274 2.37 7.76 43.47
C GLU A 274 3.12 9.04 43.87
N ALA A 275 2.80 10.17 43.27
CA ALA A 275 3.42 11.45 43.57
C ALA A 275 3.12 11.87 45.05
N ALA A 276 1.89 11.69 45.52
CA ALA A 276 1.49 11.95 46.88
C ALA A 276 2.26 11.06 47.89
N ARG A 277 2.41 9.77 47.59
CA ARG A 277 3.22 8.85 48.40
C ARG A 277 4.68 9.28 48.46
N ARG A 278 5.28 9.70 47.34
CA ARG A 278 6.67 10.19 47.27
C ARG A 278 6.92 11.44 48.10
N VAL A 279 5.90 12.30 48.26
CA VAL A 279 6.00 13.52 49.09
C VAL A 279 5.52 13.27 50.54
N GLY A 280 5.20 12.04 50.91
CA GLY A 280 4.79 11.68 52.26
C GLY A 280 3.33 11.95 52.61
N ARG A 281 2.48 12.33 51.63
CA ARG A 281 1.04 12.56 51.84
C ARG A 281 0.28 11.24 51.71
N LEU A 282 0.50 10.31 52.65
CA LEU A 282 0.08 8.91 52.50
C LEU A 282 -1.44 8.69 52.49
N ASP A 283 -2.21 9.45 53.30
CA ASP A 283 -3.67 9.36 53.29
C ASP A 283 -4.26 9.87 51.95
N GLN A 284 -3.66 10.94 51.39
CA GLN A 284 -4.05 11.44 50.06
C GLN A 284 -3.71 10.42 48.96
N ALA A 285 -2.55 9.75 49.08
CA ALA A 285 -2.13 8.71 48.15
C ALA A 285 -3.10 7.54 48.15
N ARG A 286 -3.56 7.09 49.35
CA ARG A 286 -4.58 6.03 49.49
C ARG A 286 -5.87 6.43 48.83
N ALA A 287 -6.41 7.60 49.13
CA ALA A 287 -7.67 8.08 48.57
C ALA A 287 -7.63 8.20 47.02
N LEU A 288 -6.52 8.70 46.45
CA LEU A 288 -6.31 8.78 45.01
C LEU A 288 -6.21 7.39 44.38
N GLY A 289 -5.47 6.44 45.01
CA GLY A 289 -5.35 5.08 44.52
C GLY A 289 -6.68 4.32 44.51
N GLU A 290 -7.51 4.51 45.54
CA GLU A 290 -8.85 3.92 45.61
C GLU A 290 -9.77 4.47 44.52
N GLN A 291 -9.73 5.77 44.25
CA GLN A 291 -10.47 6.37 43.13
C GLN A 291 -9.97 5.82 41.78
N ALA A 292 -8.63 5.73 41.58
CA ALA A 292 -8.06 5.13 40.40
C ALA A 292 -8.55 3.71 40.14
N LEU A 293 -8.58 2.92 41.22
CA LEU A 293 -9.07 1.55 41.17
C LEU A 293 -10.56 1.48 40.80
N ALA A 294 -11.40 2.33 41.39
CA ALA A 294 -12.83 2.36 41.11
C ALA A 294 -13.09 2.69 39.64
N VAL A 295 -12.40 3.70 39.09
CA VAL A 295 -12.50 4.07 37.66
C VAL A 295 -12.01 2.94 36.76
N ALA A 296 -10.89 2.29 37.10
CA ALA A 296 -10.35 1.17 36.34
C ALA A 296 -11.31 -0.02 36.28
N GLN A 297 -11.95 -0.33 37.40
CA GLN A 297 -12.96 -1.41 37.50
C GLN A 297 -14.23 -1.06 36.72
N ALA A 298 -14.73 0.16 36.86
CA ALA A 298 -15.91 0.61 36.13
C ALA A 298 -15.71 0.59 34.60
N SER A 299 -14.50 0.93 34.11
CA SER A 299 -14.12 0.88 32.70
C SER A 299 -13.72 -0.52 32.21
N GLY A 300 -13.59 -1.51 33.09
CA GLY A 300 -13.11 -2.86 32.76
C GLY A 300 -11.64 -2.93 32.36
N SER A 301 -10.84 -1.91 32.65
CA SER A 301 -9.43 -1.83 32.25
C SER A 301 -8.51 -2.62 33.19
N LYS A 302 -8.21 -3.86 32.86
CA LYS A 302 -7.29 -4.71 33.63
C LYS A 302 -5.89 -4.12 33.79
N VAL A 303 -5.41 -3.39 32.80
CA VAL A 303 -4.10 -2.72 32.88
C VAL A 303 -4.11 -1.66 33.98
N ARG A 304 -5.15 -0.79 34.00
CA ARG A 304 -5.27 0.25 35.01
C ARG A 304 -5.59 -0.31 36.40
N GLU A 305 -6.42 -1.35 36.47
CA GLU A 305 -6.66 -2.05 37.73
C GLU A 305 -5.35 -2.62 38.30
N ARG A 306 -4.53 -3.27 37.50
CA ARG A 306 -3.23 -3.79 37.92
C ARG A 306 -2.32 -2.69 38.49
N GLU A 307 -2.20 -1.56 37.74
CA GLU A 307 -1.37 -0.43 38.18
C GLU A 307 -1.87 0.20 39.48
N SER A 308 -3.18 0.42 39.61
CA SER A 308 -3.79 0.96 40.83
C SER A 308 -3.62 0.01 42.01
N ARG A 309 -3.71 -1.31 41.80
CA ARG A 309 -3.47 -2.31 42.83
C ARG A 309 -2.03 -2.32 43.35
N LEU A 310 -1.05 -2.17 42.43
CA LEU A 310 0.35 -2.08 42.81
C LEU A 310 0.65 -0.81 43.62
N GLU A 311 0.12 0.34 43.19
CA GLU A 311 0.32 1.61 43.89
C GLU A 311 -0.37 1.62 45.27
N LEU A 312 -1.60 1.06 45.39
CA LEU A 312 -2.27 0.89 46.65
C LEU A 312 -1.50 -0.05 47.59
N SER A 313 -0.91 -1.16 47.07
CA SER A 313 -0.06 -2.04 47.85
C SER A 313 1.14 -1.28 48.45
N ARG A 314 1.83 -0.49 47.66
CA ARG A 314 2.97 0.35 48.09
C ARG A 314 2.56 1.44 49.09
N THR A 315 1.39 2.02 48.89
CA THR A 315 0.85 3.04 49.80
C THR A 315 0.44 2.46 51.14
N CYS A 316 -0.21 1.27 51.14
CA CYS A 316 -0.55 0.54 52.34
C CYS A 316 0.73 0.10 53.10
N GLU A 317 1.76 -0.34 52.39
CA GLU A 317 3.07 -0.67 52.99
C GLU A 317 3.67 0.55 53.70
N ALA A 318 3.66 1.73 53.05
CA ALA A 318 4.15 2.99 53.61
C ALA A 318 3.34 3.47 54.82
N LEU A 319 2.06 3.07 54.90
CA LEU A 319 1.17 3.31 56.06
C LEU A 319 1.25 2.21 57.14
N GLU A 320 2.14 1.24 57.00
CA GLU A 320 2.29 0.07 57.85
C GLU A 320 1.03 -0.84 57.89
N ASP A 321 0.11 -0.68 56.94
CA ASP A 321 -1.04 -1.56 56.74
C ASP A 321 -0.62 -2.77 55.88
N PHE A 322 0.12 -3.67 56.45
CA PHE A 322 0.68 -4.83 55.76
C PHE A 322 -0.40 -5.83 55.30
N ALA A 323 -1.55 -5.87 55.98
CA ALA A 323 -2.67 -6.72 55.58
C ALA A 323 -3.31 -6.19 54.29
N GLY A 324 -3.56 -4.89 54.21
CA GLY A 324 -4.05 -4.20 52.99
C GLY A 324 -3.03 -4.30 51.86
N ALA A 325 -1.74 -4.07 52.16
CA ALA A 325 -0.67 -4.21 51.17
C ALA A 325 -0.65 -5.60 50.53
N LEU A 326 -0.71 -6.66 51.34
CA LEU A 326 -0.73 -8.04 50.85
C LEU A 326 -2.00 -8.36 50.04
N ALA A 327 -3.17 -7.84 50.45
CA ALA A 327 -4.43 -8.03 49.73
C ALA A 327 -4.36 -7.45 48.33
N HIS A 328 -3.90 -6.21 48.19
CA HIS A 328 -3.71 -5.57 46.88
C HIS A 328 -2.65 -6.26 46.03
N TYR A 329 -1.51 -6.68 46.64
CA TYR A 329 -0.45 -7.37 45.92
C TYR A 329 -0.89 -8.72 45.34
N LYS A 330 -1.69 -9.50 46.08
CA LYS A 330 -2.23 -10.77 45.57
C LYS A 330 -3.08 -10.57 44.30
N VAL A 331 -3.94 -9.55 44.28
CA VAL A 331 -4.77 -9.24 43.11
C VAL A 331 -3.89 -8.72 41.96
N TYR A 332 -2.95 -7.82 42.24
CA TYR A 332 -1.96 -7.39 41.26
C TYR A 332 -1.27 -8.57 40.57
N HIS A 333 -0.75 -9.52 41.36
CA HIS A 333 -0.04 -10.70 40.85
C HIS A 333 -0.97 -11.64 40.01
N ALA A 334 -2.24 -11.76 40.41
CA ALA A 334 -3.22 -12.53 39.65
C ALA A 334 -3.50 -11.88 38.28
N LEU A 335 -3.70 -10.55 38.24
CA LEU A 335 -3.87 -9.80 37.02
C LEU A 335 -2.63 -9.89 36.12
N GLU A 336 -1.43 -9.78 36.68
CA GLU A 336 -0.18 -9.91 35.93
C GLU A 336 -0.04 -11.28 35.24
N ARG A 337 -0.38 -12.37 35.94
CA ARG A 337 -0.40 -13.72 35.35
C ARG A 337 -1.43 -13.84 34.22
N GLU A 338 -2.62 -13.27 34.42
CA GLU A 338 -3.66 -13.24 33.37
C GLU A 338 -3.21 -12.47 32.13
N MET A 339 -2.56 -11.33 32.32
CA MET A 339 -2.04 -10.49 31.22
C MET A 339 -0.92 -11.19 30.46
N ARG A 340 0.02 -11.86 31.17
CA ARG A 340 1.07 -12.67 30.50
C ARG A 340 0.48 -13.84 29.72
N ALA A 341 -0.58 -14.47 30.22
CA ALA A 341 -1.28 -15.52 29.47
C ALA A 341 -1.99 -14.93 28.23
N ALA A 342 -2.53 -13.70 28.31
CA ALA A 342 -3.10 -13.00 27.17
C ALA A 342 -2.03 -12.61 26.13
N GLU A 343 -0.82 -12.21 26.56
CA GLU A 343 0.32 -11.97 25.66
C GLU A 343 0.72 -13.25 24.92
N GLY A 344 0.77 -14.39 25.60
CA GLY A 344 1.02 -15.68 24.96
C GLY A 344 -0.04 -16.04 23.90
N ARG A 345 -1.33 -15.75 24.18
CA ARG A 345 -2.40 -15.91 23.18
C ARG A 345 -2.24 -14.97 22.00
N ARG A 346 -1.84 -13.70 22.23
CA ARG A 346 -1.55 -12.75 21.14
C ARG A 346 -0.39 -13.23 20.26
N ALA A 347 0.66 -13.78 20.86
CA ALA A 347 1.78 -14.37 20.10
C ALA A 347 1.32 -15.53 19.20
N THR A 348 0.40 -16.40 19.72
CA THR A 348 -0.19 -17.48 18.93
C THR A 348 -1.08 -16.93 17.79
N GLN A 349 -1.89 -15.90 18.06
CA GLN A 349 -2.67 -15.22 17.05
C GLN A 349 -1.77 -14.56 15.98
N ALA A 350 -0.68 -13.91 16.40
CA ALA A 350 0.30 -13.37 15.48
C ALA A 350 0.87 -14.44 14.55
N GLN A 351 1.17 -15.62 15.07
CA GLN A 351 1.67 -16.74 14.26
C GLN A 351 0.61 -17.27 13.27
N ALA A 352 -0.65 -17.40 13.70
CA ALA A 352 -1.74 -17.78 12.81
C ALA A 352 -1.96 -16.74 11.70
N LEU A 353 -1.95 -15.45 12.06
CA LEU A 353 -2.06 -14.35 11.11
C LEU A 353 -0.88 -14.33 10.12
N ARG A 354 0.34 -14.62 10.58
CA ARG A 354 1.51 -14.80 9.70
C ARG A 354 1.21 -15.79 8.59
N SER A 355 0.78 -16.99 8.99
CA SER A 355 0.48 -18.06 8.03
C SER A 355 -0.62 -17.65 7.05
N ALA A 356 -1.65 -16.96 7.52
CA ALA A 356 -2.74 -16.47 6.68
C ALA A 356 -2.25 -15.42 5.66
N VAL A 357 -1.44 -14.45 6.10
CA VAL A 357 -0.85 -13.42 5.23
C VAL A 357 0.07 -14.04 4.18
N GLU A 358 0.95 -14.96 4.57
CA GLU A 358 1.83 -15.67 3.63
C GLU A 358 1.07 -16.49 2.60
N ASN A 359 0.02 -17.18 3.03
CA ASN A 359 -0.81 -17.96 2.12
C ASN A 359 -1.57 -17.05 1.13
N ALA A 360 -2.12 -15.94 1.60
CA ALA A 360 -2.78 -14.96 0.73
C ALA A 360 -1.81 -14.36 -0.30
N GLN A 361 -0.59 -14.03 0.09
CA GLN A 361 0.45 -13.53 -0.82
C GLN A 361 0.88 -14.57 -1.85
N ARG A 362 1.04 -15.83 -1.46
CA ARG A 362 1.37 -16.94 -2.38
C ARG A 362 0.25 -17.17 -3.38
N GLU A 363 -0.99 -17.16 -2.92
CA GLU A 363 -2.16 -17.35 -3.80
C GLU A 363 -2.30 -16.18 -4.80
N ALA A 364 -2.14 -14.94 -4.34
CA ALA A 364 -2.13 -13.77 -5.21
C ALA A 364 -0.99 -13.80 -6.24
N ALA A 365 0.17 -14.31 -5.89
CA ALA A 365 1.29 -14.50 -6.82
C ALA A 365 0.98 -15.60 -7.86
N ARG A 366 0.34 -16.71 -7.43
CA ARG A 366 -0.10 -17.81 -8.31
C ARG A 366 -1.11 -17.31 -9.34
N VAL A 367 -2.18 -16.65 -8.88
CA VAL A 367 -3.22 -16.11 -9.76
C VAL A 367 -2.64 -15.13 -10.79
N ARG A 368 -1.73 -14.25 -10.38
CA ARG A 368 -1.02 -13.34 -11.30
C ARG A 368 -0.18 -14.09 -12.34
N HIS A 369 0.50 -15.14 -11.94
CA HIS A 369 1.29 -15.96 -12.86
C HIS A 369 0.41 -16.66 -13.89
N GLU A 370 -0.70 -17.25 -13.44
CA GLU A 370 -1.71 -17.91 -14.30
C GLU A 370 -2.36 -16.91 -15.27
N SER A 371 -2.75 -15.73 -14.77
CA SER A 371 -3.33 -14.67 -15.61
C SER A 371 -2.36 -14.23 -16.73
N ARG A 372 -1.09 -13.99 -16.39
CA ARG A 372 -0.06 -13.63 -17.39
C ARG A 372 0.22 -14.76 -18.38
N ALA A 373 0.09 -16.01 -17.96
CA ALA A 373 0.25 -17.14 -18.85
C ALA A 373 -0.93 -17.24 -19.84
N LEU A 374 -2.16 -17.05 -19.34
CA LEU A 374 -3.38 -17.01 -20.17
C LEU A 374 -3.36 -15.83 -21.15
N GLU A 375 -2.95 -14.65 -20.70
CA GLU A 375 -2.79 -13.47 -21.57
C GLU A 375 -1.79 -13.74 -22.70
N ARG A 376 -0.65 -14.37 -22.39
CA ARG A 376 0.33 -14.77 -23.42
C ARG A 376 -0.27 -15.75 -24.41
N GLN A 377 -0.95 -16.79 -23.93
CA GLN A 377 -1.62 -17.77 -24.78
C GLN A 377 -2.71 -17.13 -25.66
N ALA A 378 -3.48 -16.18 -25.11
CA ALA A 378 -4.52 -15.47 -25.86
C ALA A 378 -3.98 -14.53 -26.94
N ARG A 379 -2.72 -14.08 -26.86
CA ARG A 379 -2.11 -13.06 -27.75
C ARG A 379 -1.02 -13.60 -28.67
N GLN A 380 -0.55 -14.83 -28.48
CA GLN A 380 0.51 -15.43 -29.30
C GLN A 380 -0.02 -16.58 -30.18
N ASP A 381 0.60 -16.75 -31.34
CA ASP A 381 0.42 -17.94 -32.18
C ASP A 381 1.18 -19.12 -31.55
N ALA A 382 0.48 -20.23 -31.31
CA ALA A 382 1.03 -21.37 -30.59
C ALA A 382 2.18 -22.07 -31.32
N LEU A 383 2.25 -21.99 -32.65
CA LEU A 383 3.30 -22.63 -33.44
C LEU A 383 4.57 -21.79 -33.51
N THR A 384 4.43 -20.51 -33.74
CA THR A 384 5.53 -19.59 -34.08
C THR A 384 5.98 -18.69 -32.93
N GLY A 385 5.10 -18.52 -31.92
CA GLY A 385 5.34 -17.61 -30.78
C GLY A 385 5.31 -16.12 -31.17
N LEU A 386 4.94 -15.77 -32.40
CA LEU A 386 4.64 -14.41 -32.81
C LEU A 386 3.29 -13.96 -32.25
N ALA A 387 2.98 -12.66 -32.36
CA ALA A 387 1.62 -12.21 -32.07
C ALA A 387 0.62 -12.97 -32.97
N ASN A 388 -0.56 -13.30 -32.41
CA ASN A 388 -1.65 -13.85 -33.22
C ASN A 388 -2.47 -12.73 -33.88
N ARG A 389 -3.43 -13.09 -34.71
CA ARG A 389 -4.30 -12.15 -35.43
C ARG A 389 -4.97 -11.16 -34.49
N ARG A 390 -5.54 -11.64 -33.36
CA ARG A 390 -6.20 -10.77 -32.39
C ARG A 390 -5.25 -9.71 -31.80
N ALA A 391 -4.06 -10.11 -31.39
CA ALA A 391 -3.06 -9.21 -30.83
C ALA A 391 -2.57 -8.18 -31.88
N PHE A 392 -2.49 -8.59 -33.16
CA PHE A 392 -2.16 -7.69 -34.26
C PHE A 392 -3.27 -6.67 -34.51
N ASP A 393 -4.53 -7.08 -34.59
CA ASP A 393 -5.67 -6.19 -34.83
C ASP A 393 -5.81 -5.12 -33.72
N GLU A 394 -5.63 -5.52 -32.46
CA GLU A 394 -5.61 -4.61 -31.30
C GLU A 394 -4.44 -3.61 -31.39
N ALA A 395 -3.24 -4.07 -31.72
CA ALA A 395 -2.06 -3.23 -31.84
C ALA A 395 -2.19 -2.25 -33.04
N LEU A 396 -2.69 -2.72 -34.17
CA LEU A 396 -2.90 -1.88 -35.36
C LEU A 396 -3.88 -0.73 -35.05
N ALA A 397 -5.01 -1.03 -34.39
CA ALA A 397 -5.98 0.00 -34.00
C ALA A 397 -5.36 1.05 -33.06
N ALA A 398 -4.58 0.61 -32.06
CA ALA A 398 -3.89 1.51 -31.13
C ALA A 398 -2.86 2.40 -31.85
N ARG A 399 -2.04 1.82 -32.73
CA ARG A 399 -0.99 2.56 -33.46
C ARG A 399 -1.57 3.55 -34.48
N VAL A 400 -2.68 3.22 -35.15
CA VAL A 400 -3.38 4.17 -36.02
C VAL A 400 -3.88 5.38 -35.22
N ALA A 401 -4.42 5.17 -34.01
CA ALA A 401 -4.83 6.27 -33.14
C ALA A 401 -3.64 7.16 -32.72
N GLU A 402 -2.50 6.57 -32.37
CA GLU A 402 -1.26 7.29 -32.03
C GLU A 402 -0.71 8.09 -33.22
N THR A 403 -0.70 7.48 -34.41
CA THR A 403 -0.23 8.13 -35.65
C THR A 403 -1.05 9.38 -35.99
N ARG A 404 -2.36 9.33 -35.79
CA ARG A 404 -3.23 10.51 -35.94
C ARG A 404 -2.92 11.62 -34.95
N ALA A 405 -2.45 11.29 -33.75
CA ALA A 405 -2.13 12.27 -32.72
C ALA A 405 -0.77 12.96 -32.93
N ASN A 406 0.24 12.21 -33.37
CA ASN A 406 1.65 12.68 -33.46
C ASN A 406 2.17 12.86 -34.89
N GLY A 407 1.40 12.51 -35.92
CA GLY A 407 1.78 12.72 -37.31
C GLY A 407 2.92 11.82 -37.82
N ALA A 408 3.27 10.76 -37.08
CA ALA A 408 4.32 9.84 -37.49
C ALA A 408 3.77 8.82 -38.51
N PRO A 409 4.52 8.38 -39.56
CA PRO A 409 4.06 7.38 -40.52
C PRO A 409 3.90 6.02 -39.85
N LEU A 410 2.94 5.20 -40.32
CA LEU A 410 2.72 3.83 -39.89
C LEU A 410 2.72 2.92 -41.14
N ALA A 411 3.59 1.90 -41.15
CA ALA A 411 3.61 0.92 -42.22
C ALA A 411 3.10 -0.45 -41.76
N VAL A 412 2.42 -1.14 -42.68
CA VAL A 412 2.05 -2.55 -42.58
C VAL A 412 2.69 -3.28 -43.76
N VAL A 413 3.33 -4.42 -43.46
CA VAL A 413 3.87 -5.33 -44.47
C VAL A 413 3.21 -6.68 -44.31
N ALA A 414 2.41 -7.09 -45.26
CA ALA A 414 1.81 -8.41 -45.34
C ALA A 414 2.73 -9.35 -46.14
N PHE A 415 2.97 -10.55 -45.61
CA PHE A 415 3.80 -11.60 -46.19
C PHE A 415 3.03 -12.89 -46.35
N ASP A 416 3.36 -13.66 -47.38
CA ASP A 416 2.82 -15.01 -47.58
C ASP A 416 3.91 -15.90 -48.19
N LEU A 417 4.06 -17.09 -47.64
CA LEU A 417 5.05 -18.07 -48.10
C LEU A 417 4.57 -18.69 -49.42
N ASP A 418 5.33 -18.49 -50.48
CA ASP A 418 4.99 -18.93 -51.82
C ASP A 418 4.92 -20.46 -51.89
N HIS A 419 3.85 -20.97 -52.48
CA HIS A 419 3.64 -22.41 -52.71
C HIS A 419 3.72 -23.26 -51.43
N PHE A 420 3.40 -22.73 -50.23
CA PHE A 420 3.52 -23.41 -48.95
C PHE A 420 2.72 -24.71 -48.88
N LYS A 421 1.55 -24.76 -49.52
CA LYS A 421 0.77 -25.99 -49.64
C LYS A 421 1.58 -27.10 -50.30
N SER A 422 2.35 -26.80 -51.35
CA SER A 422 3.20 -27.80 -52.03
C SER A 422 4.33 -28.33 -51.12
N ILE A 423 4.82 -27.52 -50.16
CA ILE A 423 5.77 -27.98 -49.16
C ILE A 423 5.11 -29.00 -48.23
N ASN A 424 3.89 -28.72 -47.72
CA ASN A 424 3.15 -29.63 -46.89
C ASN A 424 2.84 -30.97 -47.61
N ASP A 425 2.32 -30.86 -48.84
CA ASP A 425 1.95 -32.03 -49.63
C ASP A 425 3.13 -32.93 -49.98
N ARG A 426 4.33 -32.35 -50.19
CA ARG A 426 5.55 -33.07 -50.60
C ARG A 426 6.41 -33.54 -49.43
N TYR A 427 6.46 -32.81 -48.31
CA TYR A 427 7.42 -33.03 -47.22
C TYR A 427 6.80 -33.25 -45.85
N THR A 428 5.50 -33.31 -45.76
CA THR A 428 4.68 -33.43 -44.53
C THR A 428 4.37 -32.11 -43.81
N HIS A 429 3.28 -32.12 -43.05
CA HIS A 429 2.91 -30.97 -42.20
C HIS A 429 3.96 -30.61 -41.16
N ALA A 430 4.69 -31.59 -40.62
CA ALA A 430 5.78 -31.34 -39.67
C ALA A 430 6.93 -30.53 -40.30
N ALA A 431 7.23 -30.76 -41.58
CA ALA A 431 8.22 -29.98 -42.32
C ALA A 431 7.71 -28.55 -42.57
N GLY A 432 6.41 -28.39 -42.93
CA GLY A 432 5.79 -27.07 -43.06
C GLY A 432 5.79 -26.29 -41.76
N ASP A 433 5.48 -26.93 -40.64
CA ASP A 433 5.54 -26.31 -39.31
C ASP A 433 6.94 -25.80 -38.94
N ALA A 434 7.98 -26.54 -39.34
CA ALA A 434 9.36 -26.10 -39.13
C ALA A 434 9.70 -24.88 -40.00
N VAL A 435 9.26 -24.88 -41.28
CA VAL A 435 9.41 -23.73 -42.17
C VAL A 435 8.69 -22.48 -41.57
N LEU A 436 7.50 -22.63 -41.01
CA LEU A 436 6.77 -21.54 -40.37
C LEU A 436 7.51 -21.00 -39.14
N ARG A 437 8.10 -21.87 -38.31
CA ARG A 437 8.89 -21.44 -37.14
C ARG A 437 10.15 -20.69 -37.58
N ASP A 438 10.82 -21.17 -38.59
CA ASP A 438 12.04 -20.54 -39.14
C ASP A 438 11.71 -19.18 -39.79
N ALA A 439 10.63 -19.09 -40.57
CA ALA A 439 10.15 -17.83 -41.13
C ALA A 439 9.80 -16.82 -40.04
N ALA A 440 9.11 -17.24 -38.99
CA ALA A 440 8.82 -16.42 -37.84
C ALA A 440 10.09 -15.92 -37.11
N SER A 441 11.12 -16.76 -37.04
CA SER A 441 12.43 -16.37 -36.47
C SER A 441 13.11 -15.30 -37.32
N VAL A 442 13.05 -15.41 -38.65
CA VAL A 442 13.58 -14.38 -39.56
C VAL A 442 12.84 -13.06 -39.35
N LEU A 443 11.51 -13.08 -39.38
CA LEU A 443 10.70 -11.86 -39.15
C LEU A 443 11.08 -11.17 -37.84
N ARG A 444 11.22 -11.94 -36.75
CA ARG A 444 11.62 -11.41 -35.43
C ARG A 444 12.99 -10.74 -35.44
N THR A 445 13.94 -11.24 -36.23
CA THR A 445 15.30 -10.68 -36.33
C THR A 445 15.31 -9.28 -36.94
N PHE A 446 14.35 -8.98 -37.81
CA PHE A 446 14.24 -7.67 -38.46
C PHE A 446 13.31 -6.69 -37.73
N CYS A 447 12.67 -7.11 -36.64
CA CYS A 447 11.84 -6.23 -35.82
C CYS A 447 12.64 -5.49 -34.76
N ARG A 448 12.36 -4.20 -34.58
CA ARG A 448 12.81 -3.39 -33.43
C ARG A 448 11.88 -3.63 -32.24
N SER A 449 12.21 -3.07 -31.11
CA SER A 449 11.34 -3.14 -29.90
C SER A 449 9.99 -2.45 -30.08
N SER A 450 9.89 -1.48 -30.97
CA SER A 450 8.66 -0.76 -31.34
C SER A 450 7.78 -1.51 -32.34
N ASP A 451 8.35 -2.46 -33.07
CA ASP A 451 7.72 -3.16 -34.19
C ASP A 451 6.97 -4.41 -33.67
N LEU A 452 5.96 -4.84 -34.40
CA LEU A 452 5.24 -6.07 -34.07
C LEU A 452 5.23 -7.02 -35.27
N ALA A 453 5.70 -8.25 -35.04
CA ALA A 453 5.55 -9.36 -35.97
C ALA A 453 4.39 -10.24 -35.53
N ALA A 454 3.50 -10.58 -36.45
CA ALA A 454 2.35 -11.43 -36.20
C ALA A 454 2.18 -12.50 -37.28
N ARG A 455 1.55 -13.62 -36.90
CA ARG A 455 1.02 -14.61 -37.83
C ARG A 455 -0.51 -14.49 -37.83
N ILE A 456 -1.09 -14.16 -38.95
CA ILE A 456 -2.53 -13.87 -39.08
C ILE A 456 -3.32 -14.97 -39.77
N GLY A 457 -2.65 -15.90 -40.41
CA GLY A 457 -3.24 -17.03 -41.13
C GLY A 457 -2.31 -18.23 -41.19
N GLY A 458 -2.64 -19.22 -42.00
CA GLY A 458 -1.86 -20.44 -42.15
C GLY A 458 -0.37 -20.19 -42.50
N GLU A 459 -0.13 -19.53 -43.61
CA GLU A 459 1.19 -19.17 -44.13
C GLU A 459 1.41 -17.64 -44.22
N GLU A 460 0.49 -16.86 -43.61
CA GLU A 460 0.45 -15.41 -43.67
C GLU A 460 1.04 -14.77 -42.41
N PHE A 461 1.96 -13.86 -42.63
CA PHE A 461 2.63 -13.07 -41.59
C PHE A 461 2.46 -11.58 -41.86
N VAL A 462 2.52 -10.78 -40.82
CA VAL A 462 2.42 -9.32 -40.91
C VAL A 462 3.46 -8.65 -40.02
N LEU A 463 4.07 -7.57 -40.50
CA LEU A 463 4.84 -6.63 -39.68
C LEU A 463 4.07 -5.32 -39.55
N LEU A 464 4.01 -4.80 -38.35
CA LEU A 464 3.54 -3.45 -38.03
C LEU A 464 4.75 -2.61 -37.64
N LEU A 465 5.01 -1.53 -38.39
CA LEU A 465 6.24 -0.74 -38.33
C LEU A 465 5.93 0.73 -38.05
N PRO A 466 5.81 1.13 -36.75
CA PRO A 466 5.60 2.52 -36.38
C PRO A 466 6.80 3.40 -36.77
N GLY A 467 6.54 4.58 -37.35
CA GLY A 467 7.55 5.54 -37.76
C GLY A 467 8.30 5.15 -39.05
N ALA A 468 7.89 4.06 -39.75
CA ALA A 468 8.49 3.68 -41.02
C ALA A 468 7.76 4.33 -42.19
N ASP A 469 8.50 5.01 -43.06
CA ASP A 469 8.03 5.47 -44.36
C ASP A 469 8.03 4.31 -45.38
N GLN A 470 7.58 4.57 -46.59
CA GLN A 470 7.49 3.57 -47.66
C GLN A 470 8.87 2.99 -48.03
N ALA A 471 9.92 3.80 -48.06
CA ALA A 471 11.26 3.35 -48.42
C ALA A 471 11.83 2.41 -47.35
N ALA A 472 11.68 2.77 -46.06
CA ALA A 472 12.12 1.98 -44.94
C ALA A 472 11.34 0.64 -44.82
N ALA A 473 10.01 0.67 -45.01
CA ALA A 473 9.18 -0.53 -44.96
C ALA A 473 9.49 -1.48 -46.12
N CYS A 474 9.69 -0.96 -47.36
CA CYS A 474 10.13 -1.77 -48.50
C CYS A 474 11.53 -2.38 -48.27
N ALA A 475 12.47 -1.62 -47.71
CA ALA A 475 13.79 -2.14 -47.40
C ALA A 475 13.76 -3.29 -46.38
N ILE A 476 12.89 -3.18 -45.36
CA ILE A 476 12.68 -4.28 -44.40
C ILE A 476 12.06 -5.48 -45.09
N ALA A 477 11.01 -5.30 -45.87
CA ALA A 477 10.32 -6.35 -46.61
C ALA A 477 11.28 -7.11 -47.57
N GLU A 478 12.12 -6.40 -48.31
CA GLU A 478 13.11 -7.00 -49.21
C GLU A 478 14.20 -7.78 -48.43
N ARG A 479 14.64 -7.28 -47.29
CA ARG A 479 15.60 -7.98 -46.45
C ARG A 479 15.01 -9.29 -45.92
N VAL A 480 13.76 -9.27 -45.45
CA VAL A 480 13.05 -10.48 -44.99
C VAL A 480 12.92 -11.47 -46.16
N ARG A 481 12.47 -10.99 -47.34
CA ARG A 481 12.33 -11.81 -48.56
C ARG A 481 13.66 -12.48 -48.93
N ALA A 482 14.73 -11.68 -49.02
CA ALA A 482 16.05 -12.17 -49.40
C ALA A 482 16.57 -13.21 -48.41
N GLU A 483 16.45 -12.97 -47.09
CA GLU A 483 16.86 -13.89 -46.04
C GLU A 483 16.11 -15.22 -46.14
N ILE A 484 14.79 -15.20 -46.34
CA ILE A 484 13.99 -16.42 -46.56
C ILE A 484 14.42 -17.17 -47.81
N ALA A 485 14.65 -16.47 -48.92
CA ALA A 485 15.06 -17.09 -50.20
C ALA A 485 16.45 -17.75 -50.14
N PHE A 486 17.35 -17.22 -49.35
CA PHE A 486 18.72 -17.76 -49.19
C PHE A 486 18.84 -18.80 -48.05
N ARG A 487 17.88 -18.87 -47.16
CA ARG A 487 17.93 -19.73 -46.00
C ARG A 487 17.75 -21.21 -46.35
N ALA A 488 18.58 -22.05 -45.78
CA ALA A 488 18.37 -23.50 -45.79
C ALA A 488 17.44 -23.88 -44.62
N PHE A 489 16.30 -24.43 -44.94
CA PHE A 489 15.33 -24.89 -43.95
C PHE A 489 15.61 -26.33 -43.55
N ALA A 490 16.00 -26.57 -42.30
CA ALA A 490 16.52 -27.85 -41.82
C ALA A 490 15.68 -29.12 -42.12
N PRO A 491 14.34 -29.11 -42.20
CA PRO A 491 13.59 -30.32 -42.54
C PRO A 491 13.46 -30.55 -44.05
N LEU A 492 13.90 -29.57 -44.89
CA LEU A 492 13.81 -29.70 -46.35
C LEU A 492 15.13 -30.23 -46.95
N PRO A 493 15.08 -31.06 -48.03
CA PRO A 493 16.29 -31.50 -48.71
C PRO A 493 17.14 -30.36 -49.26
N PRO A 494 18.47 -30.53 -49.37
CA PRO A 494 19.34 -29.51 -49.97
C PRO A 494 18.85 -29.12 -51.39
N GLY A 495 18.78 -27.81 -51.65
CA GLY A 495 18.35 -27.26 -52.95
C GLY A 495 16.87 -26.94 -53.05
N VAL A 496 16.03 -27.28 -52.06
CA VAL A 496 14.63 -26.81 -51.97
C VAL A 496 14.65 -25.36 -51.52
N ARG A 497 14.13 -24.48 -52.36
CA ARG A 497 14.01 -23.04 -52.07
C ARG A 497 12.58 -22.74 -51.53
N VAL A 498 12.55 -21.98 -50.46
CA VAL A 498 11.33 -21.35 -49.94
C VAL A 498 11.42 -19.87 -50.27
N THR A 499 10.38 -19.34 -50.86
CA THR A 499 10.26 -17.88 -51.13
C THR A 499 9.02 -17.30 -50.50
N LEU A 500 8.97 -16.00 -50.40
CA LEU A 500 7.78 -15.30 -49.94
C LEU A 500 7.49 -14.08 -50.82
N SER A 501 6.22 -13.76 -50.94
CA SER A 501 5.73 -12.54 -51.54
C SER A 501 5.36 -11.54 -50.45
N ALA A 502 5.53 -10.24 -50.69
CA ALA A 502 5.22 -9.21 -49.71
C ALA A 502 4.43 -8.04 -50.33
N GLY A 503 3.49 -7.52 -49.56
CA GLY A 503 2.75 -6.29 -49.87
C GLY A 503 2.98 -5.24 -48.79
N VAL A 504 3.44 -4.06 -49.16
CA VAL A 504 3.74 -2.95 -48.27
C VAL A 504 2.69 -1.85 -48.45
N ALA A 505 2.11 -1.38 -47.38
CA ALA A 505 1.26 -0.18 -47.34
C ALA A 505 1.70 0.76 -46.21
N VAL A 506 1.57 2.07 -46.48
CA VAL A 506 1.93 3.11 -45.49
C VAL A 506 0.77 4.09 -45.40
N ASP A 507 0.36 4.36 -44.17
CA ASP A 507 -0.61 5.42 -43.87
C ASP A 507 0.12 6.71 -43.54
N ALA A 508 -0.21 7.76 -44.32
CA ALA A 508 0.25 9.13 -44.10
C ALA A 508 -0.84 9.98 -43.44
N MET A 509 -1.49 9.49 -42.38
CA MET A 509 -2.42 10.22 -41.49
C MET A 509 -3.93 10.27 -41.86
N GLN A 510 -4.44 9.51 -42.83
CA GLN A 510 -5.85 9.63 -43.24
C GLN A 510 -6.67 8.33 -43.28
N GLY A 511 -6.04 7.15 -43.13
CA GLY A 511 -6.71 5.86 -43.26
C GLY A 511 -7.22 5.29 -41.94
N GLU A 512 -8.20 4.40 -42.03
CA GLU A 512 -8.57 3.51 -40.89
C GLU A 512 -7.66 2.28 -40.85
N ALA A 513 -7.57 1.62 -39.71
CA ALA A 513 -6.79 0.39 -39.54
C ALA A 513 -7.09 -0.64 -40.65
N GLY A 514 -8.37 -0.78 -41.01
CA GLY A 514 -8.81 -1.66 -42.08
C GLY A 514 -8.36 -1.26 -43.48
N ASP A 515 -8.18 0.05 -43.76
CA ASP A 515 -7.73 0.54 -45.04
C ASP A 515 -6.26 0.21 -45.28
N LEU A 516 -5.43 0.40 -44.24
CA LEU A 516 -4.01 0.09 -44.28
C LEU A 516 -3.76 -1.39 -44.54
N MET A 517 -4.48 -2.27 -43.83
CA MET A 517 -4.37 -3.71 -44.05
C MET A 517 -4.85 -4.12 -45.43
N ARG A 518 -6.01 -3.57 -45.94
CA ARG A 518 -6.50 -3.86 -47.29
C ARG A 518 -5.51 -3.44 -48.38
N ALA A 519 -4.84 -2.29 -48.20
CA ALA A 519 -3.84 -1.81 -49.15
C ALA A 519 -2.61 -2.75 -49.20
N ALA A 520 -2.17 -3.26 -48.03
CA ALA A 520 -1.09 -4.22 -47.96
C ALA A 520 -1.47 -5.57 -48.60
N ASP A 521 -2.69 -6.09 -48.33
CA ASP A 521 -3.20 -7.32 -48.94
C ASP A 521 -3.34 -7.21 -50.47
N ALA A 522 -3.84 -6.07 -50.98
CA ALA A 522 -3.94 -5.82 -52.40
C ALA A 522 -2.55 -5.78 -53.07
N ALA A 523 -1.54 -5.23 -52.38
CA ALA A 523 -0.16 -5.25 -52.87
C ALA A 523 0.43 -6.65 -52.84
N LEU A 524 0.19 -7.44 -51.78
CA LEU A 524 0.61 -8.84 -51.70
C LEU A 524 -0.01 -9.68 -52.80
N TYR A 525 -1.29 -9.47 -53.08
CA TYR A 525 -1.97 -10.16 -54.19
C TYR A 525 -1.32 -9.83 -55.57
N ARG A 526 -0.91 -8.59 -55.82
CA ARG A 526 -0.13 -8.24 -57.01
C ARG A 526 1.22 -8.94 -57.04
N ALA A 527 1.96 -8.96 -55.92
CA ALA A 527 3.24 -9.66 -55.84
C ALA A 527 3.11 -11.14 -56.24
N LYS A 528 2.06 -11.82 -55.77
CA LYS A 528 1.76 -13.21 -56.14
C LYS A 528 1.46 -13.37 -57.66
N ASN A 529 0.68 -12.46 -58.25
CA ASN A 529 0.29 -12.56 -59.65
C ASN A 529 1.42 -12.17 -60.65
N GLU A 530 2.30 -11.28 -60.26
CA GLU A 530 3.43 -10.83 -61.07
C GLU A 530 4.63 -11.79 -61.09
N GLY A 531 4.50 -12.96 -60.45
CA GLY A 531 5.51 -14.02 -60.50
C GLY A 531 6.13 -14.39 -59.16
N ARG A 532 5.57 -13.93 -58.03
CA ARG A 532 6.01 -14.24 -56.68
C ARG A 532 7.43 -13.78 -56.33
N ASP A 533 7.97 -14.16 -55.17
CA ASP A 533 9.31 -13.82 -54.68
C ASP A 533 9.68 -12.33 -54.91
N ARG A 534 8.76 -11.43 -54.50
CA ARG A 534 8.91 -9.98 -54.65
C ARG A 534 8.14 -9.18 -53.63
N VAL A 535 8.46 -7.90 -53.57
CA VAL A 535 7.77 -6.89 -52.77
C VAL A 535 7.00 -5.95 -53.71
N CYS A 536 5.72 -5.73 -53.44
CA CYS A 536 4.91 -4.72 -54.13
C CYS A 536 4.38 -3.68 -53.10
N THR A 537 4.12 -2.46 -53.55
CA THR A 537 3.61 -1.37 -52.70
C THR A 537 2.14 -1.07 -52.97
N GLY A 538 1.34 -0.91 -51.94
CA GLY A 538 -0.07 -0.50 -52.01
C GLY A 538 -0.23 0.99 -51.72
N LYS A 539 -1.29 1.60 -52.28
CA LYS A 539 -1.72 2.96 -51.91
C LYS A 539 -2.93 2.82 -50.99
N VAL A 540 -2.89 3.53 -49.87
CA VAL A 540 -4.05 3.66 -48.98
C VAL A 540 -4.99 4.69 -49.60
N GLU A 541 -6.16 4.25 -50.07
CA GLU A 541 -7.23 5.14 -50.54
C GLU A 541 -8.24 5.30 -49.41
N PRO A 542 -8.46 6.52 -48.89
CA PRO A 542 -9.49 6.75 -47.91
C PRO A 542 -10.85 6.43 -48.50
N GLN A 543 -11.68 5.65 -47.79
CA GLN A 543 -13.06 5.45 -48.21
C GLN A 543 -13.77 6.81 -48.23
N SER A 544 -14.22 7.21 -49.41
CA SER A 544 -15.21 8.26 -49.50
C SER A 544 -16.44 7.82 -48.71
N SER A 545 -16.76 8.54 -47.64
CA SER A 545 -17.96 8.34 -46.83
C SER A 545 -19.19 8.27 -47.76
N ARG A 546 -19.80 7.08 -47.84
CA ARG A 546 -21.14 6.93 -48.38
C ARG A 546 -22.17 7.09 -47.28
#